data_ec540acf92fc027e33037cd82231f825
#
_entry.id   ec540acf92fc027e33037cd82231f825
#
_cell.length_a   1.000
_cell.length_b   1.000
_cell.length_c   1.000
_cell.angle_alpha   90.00
_cell.angle_beta   90.00
_cell.angle_gamma   90.00
#
_symmetry.space_group_name_H-M   'P 1'
#
loop_
_entity.id
_entity.type
_entity.pdbx_description
1 polymer ?
#
loop_
_entity_poly.entity_id
_entity_poly.type
_entity_poly.pdbx_seq_one_letter_code
_entity_poly.pdbx_strand_id
1 'polypeptide(L)'
;LFRSRYVVPSAPGKRFSEDTKVTDMLYKCYAEAEEGKNFDKSLKAIKERYNEIIKGLGLKLSLEEQFETIKKQFAAKAGKDYAASRGEYLNGIIMANYLGYEFIDAATVICFDKNGEFESEKTNQVMSERLANTENAVIPGFYGAMPNGQVKTFSRGGSDVTGSIVARALKADVYENWTDVSGFLVADPRIVENPKPIAIITYKELRELSYMGASVLHESAIFPVRKEGIPINIRNTNAPEDKGTMIVETTCSIPECIITGIAGKKGFVAINIDKDMMNSEIGFGRKVLQVFEDNGISFEHMPSGIDTMTVIVHQDEFVEKEQKVLAELHRAVNPDSIELESNLALIAVVGREIGRAHV
;
A
#
# COMPACT_ATOMS: atom_id res chain seq x y z
N LEU A 1 1.85 30.46 -14.41
CA LEU A 1 2.15 29.92 -13.08
C LEU A 1 2.99 28.66 -13.28
N PHE A 2 4.30 28.79 -13.11
CA PHE A 2 5.21 27.62 -13.13
C PHE A 2 4.97 26.85 -11.83
N ARG A 3 4.47 25.62 -11.95
CA ARG A 3 4.34 24.70 -10.83
C ARG A 3 5.54 23.78 -10.85
N SER A 4 6.31 23.75 -9.77
CA SER A 4 7.36 22.77 -9.56
C SER A 4 6.78 21.36 -9.62
N ARG A 5 7.52 20.43 -10.24
CA ARG A 5 7.07 19.04 -10.42
C ARG A 5 8.13 18.07 -9.95
N TYR A 6 7.70 17.13 -9.16
CA TYR A 6 8.55 16.07 -8.65
C TYR A 6 7.93 14.73 -9.05
N VAL A 7 8.72 13.87 -9.68
CA VAL A 7 8.26 12.60 -10.24
C VAL A 7 8.92 11.45 -9.50
N VAL A 8 8.11 10.49 -9.06
CA VAL A 8 8.59 9.30 -8.35
C VAL A 8 8.22 8.07 -9.18
N PRO A 9 9.12 7.58 -10.04
CA PRO A 9 8.85 6.43 -10.87
C PRO A 9 9.07 5.12 -10.13
N SER A 10 8.23 4.12 -10.47
CA SER A 10 8.45 2.71 -10.15
C SER A 10 9.36 2.06 -11.19
N ALA A 11 9.84 0.84 -10.91
CA ALA A 11 10.52 0.02 -11.90
C ALA A 11 9.59 -0.32 -13.08
N PRO A 12 10.13 -0.54 -14.30
CA PRO A 12 9.33 -0.94 -15.45
C PRO A 12 8.57 -2.25 -15.19
N GLY A 13 7.26 -2.22 -15.45
CA GLY A 13 6.39 -3.37 -15.34
C GLY A 13 6.52 -4.38 -16.48
N LYS A 14 5.50 -5.21 -16.65
CA LYS A 14 5.37 -6.13 -17.78
C LYS A 14 4.97 -5.39 -19.06
N ARG A 15 5.50 -5.82 -20.20
CA ARG A 15 5.09 -5.33 -21.54
C ARG A 15 3.82 -6.01 -22.03
N PHE A 16 3.61 -7.27 -21.59
CA PHE A 16 2.46 -8.13 -21.91
C PHE A 16 2.25 -9.14 -20.76
N SER A 17 1.17 -9.89 -20.78
CA SER A 17 0.73 -10.75 -19.64
C SER A 17 1.79 -11.76 -19.18
N GLU A 18 2.51 -12.39 -20.12
CA GLU A 18 3.51 -13.43 -19.85
C GLU A 18 4.92 -12.89 -19.59
N ASP A 19 5.12 -11.56 -19.71
CA ASP A 19 6.41 -10.93 -19.45
C ASP A 19 6.78 -10.94 -17.96
N THR A 20 8.07 -10.81 -17.69
CA THR A 20 8.59 -10.75 -16.32
C THR A 20 8.80 -9.29 -15.92
N LYS A 21 8.40 -8.92 -14.71
CA LYS A 21 8.71 -7.59 -14.14
C LYS A 21 10.21 -7.43 -13.97
N VAL A 22 10.71 -6.21 -14.17
CA VAL A 22 12.14 -5.92 -14.01
C VAL A 22 12.62 -6.24 -12.59
N THR A 23 11.82 -5.98 -11.56
CA THR A 23 12.16 -6.31 -10.17
C THR A 23 12.37 -7.82 -9.97
N ASP A 24 11.52 -8.66 -10.59
CA ASP A 24 11.67 -10.12 -10.54
C ASP A 24 12.93 -10.59 -11.29
N MET A 25 13.25 -9.94 -12.43
CA MET A 25 14.50 -10.20 -13.16
C MET A 25 15.74 -9.86 -12.32
N LEU A 26 15.70 -8.75 -11.57
CA LEU A 26 16.78 -8.32 -10.67
C LEU A 26 16.95 -9.28 -9.50
N TYR A 27 15.87 -9.72 -8.86
CA TYR A 27 15.93 -10.73 -7.80
C TYR A 27 16.53 -12.04 -8.30
N LYS A 28 16.11 -12.52 -9.47
CA LYS A 28 16.67 -13.74 -10.08
C LYS A 28 18.16 -13.59 -10.37
N CYS A 29 18.56 -12.48 -11.00
CA CYS A 29 19.95 -12.19 -11.33
C CYS A 29 20.82 -12.12 -10.08
N TYR A 30 20.33 -11.50 -9.01
CA TYR A 30 21.03 -11.41 -7.74
C TYR A 30 21.14 -12.76 -7.04
N ALA A 31 20.09 -13.58 -7.07
CA ALA A 31 20.13 -14.94 -6.50
C ALA A 31 21.20 -15.81 -7.19
N GLU A 32 21.35 -15.72 -8.52
CA GLU A 32 22.42 -16.38 -9.26
C GLU A 32 23.81 -15.92 -8.78
N ALA A 33 23.99 -14.61 -8.54
CA ALA A 33 25.25 -14.06 -8.02
C ALA A 33 25.50 -14.47 -6.56
N GLU A 34 24.48 -14.49 -5.71
CA GLU A 34 24.57 -14.92 -4.31
C GLU A 34 25.00 -16.37 -4.17
N GLU A 35 24.52 -17.25 -5.07
CA GLU A 35 24.89 -18.65 -5.18
C GLU A 35 26.27 -18.87 -5.85
N GLY A 36 26.95 -17.83 -6.30
CA GLY A 36 28.24 -17.90 -7.00
C GLY A 36 28.14 -18.42 -8.44
N LYS A 37 26.95 -18.41 -9.02
CA LYS A 37 26.72 -18.77 -10.41
C LYS A 37 27.05 -17.60 -11.36
N ASN A 38 27.25 -17.92 -12.63
CA ASN A 38 27.38 -16.89 -13.65
C ASN A 38 26.02 -16.23 -13.92
N PHE A 39 25.91 -14.94 -13.66
CA PHE A 39 24.70 -14.12 -13.82
C PHE A 39 24.76 -13.14 -15.02
N ASP A 40 25.80 -13.21 -15.82
CA ASP A 40 25.99 -12.29 -16.98
C ASP A 40 24.81 -12.34 -17.95
N LYS A 41 24.23 -13.53 -18.19
CA LYS A 41 23.08 -13.69 -19.07
C LYS A 41 21.84 -12.98 -18.54
N SER A 42 21.56 -13.14 -17.23
CA SER A 42 20.43 -12.49 -16.57
C SER A 42 20.61 -10.97 -16.52
N LEU A 43 21.80 -10.48 -16.20
CA LEU A 43 22.14 -9.05 -16.21
C LEU A 43 22.04 -8.45 -17.60
N LYS A 44 22.50 -9.16 -18.64
CA LYS A 44 22.38 -8.73 -20.04
C LYS A 44 20.92 -8.57 -20.45
N ALA A 45 20.04 -9.48 -20.08
CA ALA A 45 18.61 -9.39 -20.39
C ALA A 45 17.96 -8.14 -19.75
N ILE A 46 18.33 -7.80 -18.50
CA ILE A 46 17.88 -6.58 -17.83
C ILE A 46 18.40 -5.35 -18.59
N LYS A 47 19.68 -5.33 -18.95
CA LYS A 47 20.30 -4.24 -19.70
C LYS A 47 19.62 -4.03 -21.07
N GLU A 48 19.34 -5.11 -21.79
CA GLU A 48 18.60 -5.05 -23.08
C GLU A 48 17.22 -4.43 -22.87
N ARG A 49 16.50 -4.78 -21.80
CA ARG A 49 15.19 -4.20 -21.46
C ARG A 49 15.24 -2.67 -21.31
N TYR A 50 16.24 -2.14 -20.59
CA TYR A 50 16.42 -0.70 -20.42
C TYR A 50 16.88 -0.01 -21.70
N ASN A 51 17.76 -0.65 -22.48
CA ASN A 51 18.19 -0.13 -23.77
C ASN A 51 17.05 -0.04 -24.79
N GLU A 52 16.10 -0.99 -24.76
CA GLU A 52 14.87 -0.91 -25.58
C GLU A 52 14.05 0.34 -25.21
N ILE A 53 13.89 0.64 -23.90
CA ILE A 53 13.17 1.83 -23.44
C ILE A 53 13.89 3.11 -23.91
N ILE A 54 15.20 3.21 -23.69
CA ILE A 54 16.02 4.37 -24.10
C ILE A 54 15.91 4.58 -25.62
N LYS A 55 16.02 3.51 -26.40
CA LYS A 55 15.89 3.56 -27.86
C LYS A 55 14.48 3.96 -28.30
N GLY A 56 13.45 3.38 -27.66
CA GLY A 56 12.05 3.70 -27.95
C GLY A 56 11.68 5.16 -27.69
N LEU A 57 12.33 5.76 -26.68
CA LEU A 57 12.18 7.19 -26.35
C LEU A 57 13.10 8.11 -27.16
N GLY A 58 13.99 7.57 -28.00
CA GLY A 58 14.93 8.35 -28.79
C GLY A 58 16.00 9.09 -27.98
N LEU A 59 16.34 8.61 -26.78
CA LEU A 59 17.26 9.29 -25.87
C LEU A 59 18.73 9.01 -26.24
N LYS A 60 19.58 10.02 -26.04
CA LYS A 60 21.03 9.88 -26.11
C LYS A 60 21.61 9.62 -24.72
N LEU A 61 21.18 8.52 -24.13
CA LEU A 61 21.57 8.10 -22.78
C LEU A 61 22.23 6.74 -22.83
N SER A 62 23.30 6.55 -22.05
CA SER A 62 23.91 5.24 -21.79
C SER A 62 23.86 4.94 -20.31
N LEU A 63 23.46 3.70 -19.97
CA LEU A 63 23.46 3.18 -18.59
C LEU A 63 24.63 2.20 -18.36
N GLU A 64 25.66 2.22 -19.21
CA GLU A 64 26.79 1.28 -19.14
C GLU A 64 27.50 1.32 -17.79
N GLU A 65 27.82 2.50 -17.30
CA GLU A 65 28.50 2.69 -16.01
C GLU A 65 27.66 2.18 -14.84
N GLN A 66 26.33 2.39 -14.90
CA GLN A 66 25.42 1.91 -13.89
C GLN A 66 25.36 0.38 -13.87
N PHE A 67 25.30 -0.26 -15.05
CA PHE A 67 25.30 -1.73 -15.15
C PHE A 67 26.64 -2.34 -14.71
N GLU A 68 27.77 -1.72 -15.02
CA GLU A 68 29.07 -2.16 -14.49
C GLU A 68 29.15 -2.04 -12.95
N THR A 69 28.58 -0.97 -12.39
CA THR A 69 28.48 -0.80 -10.94
C THR A 69 27.56 -1.88 -10.33
N ILE A 70 26.40 -2.13 -10.92
CA ILE A 70 25.47 -3.19 -10.46
C ILE A 70 26.14 -4.55 -10.51
N LYS A 71 26.87 -4.86 -11.59
CA LYS A 71 27.60 -6.12 -11.72
C LYS A 71 28.63 -6.30 -10.58
N LYS A 72 29.40 -5.27 -10.28
CA LYS A 72 30.37 -5.30 -9.16
C LYS A 72 29.68 -5.49 -7.82
N GLN A 73 28.58 -4.78 -7.57
CA GLN A 73 27.83 -4.88 -6.33
C GLN A 73 27.15 -6.24 -6.15
N PHE A 74 26.64 -6.84 -7.22
CA PHE A 74 26.08 -8.19 -7.19
C PHE A 74 27.16 -9.24 -6.87
N ALA A 75 28.33 -9.13 -7.52
CA ALA A 75 29.47 -9.98 -7.21
C ALA A 75 29.96 -9.81 -5.77
N ALA A 76 29.87 -8.61 -5.20
CA ALA A 76 30.19 -8.29 -3.81
C ALA A 76 29.05 -8.65 -2.82
N LYS A 77 27.94 -9.25 -3.28
CA LYS A 77 26.79 -9.63 -2.46
C LYS A 77 26.16 -8.49 -1.67
N ALA A 78 25.88 -7.36 -2.34
CA ALA A 78 25.38 -6.13 -1.74
C ALA A 78 23.97 -6.22 -1.11
N GLY A 79 23.27 -7.33 -1.26
CA GLY A 79 21.98 -7.62 -0.63
C GLY A 79 20.78 -7.51 -1.58
N LYS A 80 19.69 -8.14 -1.18
CA LYS A 80 18.44 -8.19 -1.97
C LYS A 80 17.79 -6.81 -2.12
N ASP A 81 17.86 -5.97 -1.09
CA ASP A 81 17.32 -4.60 -1.12
C ASP A 81 18.06 -3.74 -2.17
N TYR A 82 19.40 -3.86 -2.24
CA TYR A 82 20.17 -3.22 -3.29
C TYR A 82 19.73 -3.70 -4.68
N ALA A 83 19.60 -5.01 -4.87
CA ALA A 83 19.21 -5.56 -6.15
C ALA A 83 17.83 -5.05 -6.60
N ALA A 84 16.83 -5.14 -5.72
CA ALA A 84 15.47 -4.69 -6.01
C ALA A 84 15.41 -3.20 -6.38
N SER A 85 16.09 -2.35 -5.61
CA SER A 85 16.10 -0.90 -5.82
C SER A 85 16.65 -0.45 -7.18
N ARG A 86 17.46 -1.28 -7.84
CA ARG A 86 18.07 -0.91 -9.13
C ARG A 86 17.05 -0.76 -10.25
N GLY A 87 15.87 -1.37 -10.10
CA GLY A 87 14.76 -1.19 -11.03
C GLY A 87 14.30 0.26 -11.09
N GLU A 88 13.95 0.82 -9.97
CA GLU A 88 13.52 2.22 -9.82
C GLU A 88 14.67 3.19 -10.09
N TYR A 89 15.88 2.87 -9.61
CA TYR A 89 17.07 3.69 -9.83
C TYR A 89 17.34 3.92 -11.33
N LEU A 90 17.41 2.85 -12.13
CA LEU A 90 17.68 2.94 -13.56
C LEU A 90 16.53 3.64 -14.30
N ASN A 91 15.27 3.34 -13.93
CA ASN A 91 14.12 4.02 -14.50
C ASN A 91 14.08 5.50 -14.15
N GLY A 92 14.48 5.86 -12.93
CA GLY A 92 14.60 7.25 -12.49
C GLY A 92 15.58 8.05 -13.35
N ILE A 93 16.74 7.48 -13.67
CA ILE A 93 17.73 8.11 -14.57
C ILE A 93 17.14 8.35 -15.96
N ILE A 94 16.45 7.35 -16.53
CA ILE A 94 15.81 7.49 -17.84
C ILE A 94 14.73 8.58 -17.80
N MET A 95 13.87 8.55 -16.78
CA MET A 95 12.79 9.51 -16.62
C MET A 95 13.32 10.94 -16.45
N ALA A 96 14.37 11.12 -15.65
CA ALA A 96 15.04 12.41 -15.47
C ALA A 96 15.60 12.95 -16.79
N ASN A 97 16.27 12.11 -17.55
CA ASN A 97 16.80 12.47 -18.87
C ASN A 97 15.69 12.82 -19.88
N TYR A 98 14.61 12.03 -19.87
CA TYR A 98 13.46 12.26 -20.77
C TYR A 98 12.73 13.58 -20.47
N LEU A 99 12.54 13.89 -19.19
CA LEU A 99 11.83 15.11 -18.76
C LEU A 99 12.74 16.35 -18.72
N GLY A 100 14.06 16.18 -18.76
CA GLY A 100 15.01 17.26 -18.51
C GLY A 100 15.02 17.73 -17.04
N TYR A 101 14.68 16.85 -16.11
CA TYR A 101 14.63 17.14 -14.67
C TYR A 101 15.89 16.68 -13.97
N GLU A 102 16.15 17.23 -12.78
CA GLU A 102 17.26 16.78 -11.94
C GLU A 102 16.99 15.37 -11.42
N PHE A 103 17.99 14.48 -11.54
CA PHE A 103 17.96 13.16 -10.91
C PHE A 103 18.49 13.24 -9.49
N ILE A 104 17.72 12.78 -8.51
CA ILE A 104 18.11 12.71 -7.11
C ILE A 104 17.98 11.27 -6.64
N ASP A 105 19.10 10.62 -6.30
CA ASP A 105 19.09 9.26 -5.79
C ASP A 105 18.37 9.23 -4.43
N ALA A 106 17.32 8.38 -4.32
CA ALA A 106 16.54 8.21 -3.11
C ALA A 106 17.40 7.81 -1.90
N ALA A 107 18.50 7.09 -2.11
CA ALA A 107 19.44 6.72 -1.05
C ALA A 107 20.11 7.94 -0.39
N THR A 108 20.10 9.11 -1.02
CA THR A 108 20.69 10.35 -0.47
C THR A 108 19.71 11.18 0.35
N VAL A 109 18.41 10.91 0.25
CA VAL A 109 17.36 11.74 0.85
C VAL A 109 16.35 10.97 1.69
N ILE A 110 16.27 9.64 1.57
CA ILE A 110 15.41 8.78 2.36
C ILE A 110 16.24 8.00 3.36
N CYS A 111 15.99 8.22 4.65
CA CYS A 111 16.77 7.71 5.75
C CYS A 111 16.06 6.54 6.46
N PHE A 112 16.79 5.47 6.68
CA PHE A 112 16.44 4.39 7.60
C PHE A 112 17.41 4.41 8.79
N ASP A 113 16.99 3.90 9.93
CA ASP A 113 17.85 3.75 11.09
C ASP A 113 18.77 2.51 10.96
N LYS A 114 19.57 2.26 12.00
CA LYS A 114 20.48 1.09 12.05
C LYS A 114 19.78 -0.26 12.06
N ASN A 115 18.49 -0.31 12.40
CA ASN A 115 17.67 -1.51 12.44
C ASN A 115 16.89 -1.70 11.12
N GLY A 116 16.98 -0.74 10.18
CA GLY A 116 16.23 -0.74 8.92
C GLY A 116 14.81 -0.18 9.06
N GLU A 117 14.50 0.55 10.15
CA GLU A 117 13.24 1.23 10.33
C GLU A 117 13.27 2.63 9.69
N PHE A 118 12.18 3.04 9.08
CA PHE A 118 12.08 4.32 8.37
C PHE A 118 12.10 5.52 9.33
N GLU A 119 13.05 6.43 9.15
CA GLU A 119 13.19 7.67 9.94
C GLU A 119 12.40 8.82 9.28
N SER A 120 11.11 8.92 9.57
CA SER A 120 10.19 9.87 8.93
C SER A 120 10.60 11.34 9.08
N GLU A 121 10.90 11.82 10.27
CA GLU A 121 11.21 13.24 10.52
C GLU A 121 12.57 13.62 9.96
N LYS A 122 13.58 12.75 10.10
CA LYS A 122 14.91 12.96 9.51
C LYS A 122 14.84 12.99 7.98
N THR A 123 14.10 12.06 7.38
CA THR A 123 13.88 12.05 5.93
C THR A 123 13.19 13.34 5.48
N ASN A 124 12.15 13.77 6.20
CA ASN A 124 11.45 15.01 5.88
C ASN A 124 12.38 16.23 5.90
N GLN A 125 13.25 16.33 6.90
CA GLN A 125 14.25 17.40 7.01
C GLN A 125 15.26 17.34 5.85
N VAL A 126 15.95 16.20 5.67
CA VAL A 126 16.99 16.04 4.63
C VAL A 126 16.42 16.30 3.24
N MET A 127 15.24 15.79 2.96
CA MET A 127 14.58 15.95 1.66
C MET A 127 14.14 17.39 1.44
N SER A 128 13.55 18.05 2.44
CA SER A 128 13.16 19.46 2.34
C SER A 128 14.35 20.38 2.07
N GLU A 129 15.47 20.17 2.78
CA GLU A 129 16.72 20.92 2.57
C GLU A 129 17.29 20.69 1.17
N ARG A 130 17.32 19.42 0.72
CA ARG A 130 17.85 19.05 -0.60
C ARG A 130 17.01 19.62 -1.75
N LEU A 131 15.70 19.69 -1.59
CA LEU A 131 14.76 20.13 -2.62
C LEU A 131 14.45 21.64 -2.58
N ALA A 132 14.91 22.36 -1.55
CA ALA A 132 14.58 23.78 -1.34
C ALA A 132 14.89 24.70 -2.55
N ASN A 133 15.90 24.36 -3.33
CA ASN A 133 16.33 25.11 -4.51
C ASN A 133 16.19 24.30 -5.82
N THR A 134 15.47 23.21 -5.78
CA THR A 134 15.24 22.33 -6.96
C THR A 134 13.83 22.56 -7.48
N GLU A 135 13.71 23.05 -8.71
CA GLU A 135 12.39 23.34 -9.29
C GLU A 135 11.68 22.07 -9.75
N ASN A 136 12.41 21.17 -10.41
CA ASN A 136 11.85 19.91 -10.91
C ASN A 136 12.87 18.77 -10.68
N ALA A 137 12.41 17.64 -10.16
CA ALA A 137 13.26 16.49 -9.92
C ALA A 137 12.55 15.15 -10.18
N VAL A 138 13.36 14.13 -10.44
CA VAL A 138 12.97 12.73 -10.43
C VAL A 138 13.68 12.04 -9.27
N ILE A 139 12.90 11.43 -8.39
CA ILE A 139 13.40 10.69 -7.21
C ILE A 139 12.90 9.26 -7.35
N PRO A 140 13.78 8.25 -7.55
CA PRO A 140 13.34 6.87 -7.66
C PRO A 140 12.54 6.44 -6.43
N GLY A 141 11.44 5.69 -6.66
CA GLY A 141 10.63 5.17 -5.58
C GLY A 141 11.26 3.97 -4.86
N PHE A 142 10.59 3.48 -3.82
CA PHE A 142 10.79 2.18 -3.18
C PHE A 142 11.95 2.04 -2.19
N TYR A 143 13.00 2.85 -2.19
CA TYR A 143 14.17 2.64 -1.35
C TYR A 143 14.74 3.93 -0.74
N GLY A 144 15.63 3.75 0.22
CA GLY A 144 16.50 4.76 0.82
C GLY A 144 17.79 4.12 1.30
N ALA A 145 18.45 4.71 2.29
CA ALA A 145 19.69 4.18 2.85
C ALA A 145 19.71 4.19 4.38
N MET A 146 20.42 3.21 4.94
CA MET A 146 20.80 3.16 6.35
C MET A 146 22.05 4.01 6.60
N PRO A 147 22.40 4.33 7.88
CA PRO A 147 23.55 5.18 8.19
C PRO A 147 24.91 4.67 7.68
N ASN A 148 25.04 3.37 7.46
CA ASN A 148 26.22 2.74 6.91
C ASN A 148 26.30 2.81 5.37
N GLY A 149 25.32 3.48 4.73
CA GLY A 149 25.20 3.57 3.27
C GLY A 149 24.57 2.36 2.58
N GLN A 150 24.18 1.33 3.34
CA GLN A 150 23.49 0.18 2.79
C GLN A 150 22.08 0.57 2.37
N VAL A 151 21.70 0.17 1.15
CA VAL A 151 20.34 0.39 0.63
C VAL A 151 19.33 -0.44 1.39
N LYS A 152 18.19 0.18 1.71
CA LYS A 152 17.04 -0.45 2.34
C LYS A 152 15.78 -0.14 1.55
N THR A 153 14.94 -1.16 1.31
CA THR A 153 13.66 -1.02 0.61
C THR A 153 12.50 -0.96 1.58
N PHE A 154 11.41 -0.27 1.18
CA PHE A 154 10.13 -0.37 1.88
C PHE A 154 9.51 -1.75 1.64
N SER A 155 8.80 -2.29 2.62
CA SER A 155 8.24 -3.65 2.57
C SER A 155 7.09 -3.80 1.57
N ARG A 156 6.25 -2.75 1.40
CA ARG A 156 5.09 -2.73 0.48
C ARG A 156 4.81 -1.31 0.00
N GLY A 157 4.22 -1.19 -1.20
CA GLY A 157 3.77 0.10 -1.75
C GLY A 157 4.89 1.14 -1.88
N GLY A 158 6.15 0.70 -2.04
CA GLY A 158 7.33 1.53 -1.82
C GLY A 158 7.41 2.79 -2.65
N SER A 159 7.01 2.74 -3.92
CA SER A 159 6.99 3.95 -4.77
C SER A 159 5.88 4.90 -4.36
N ASP A 160 4.69 4.38 -3.98
CA ASP A 160 3.58 5.20 -3.48
C ASP A 160 3.96 5.87 -2.16
N VAL A 161 4.61 5.13 -1.26
CA VAL A 161 5.15 5.68 0.01
C VAL A 161 6.18 6.76 -0.27
N THR A 162 7.09 6.54 -1.22
CA THR A 162 8.10 7.55 -1.61
C THR A 162 7.44 8.81 -2.17
N GLY A 163 6.43 8.67 -3.05
CA GLY A 163 5.66 9.81 -3.56
C GLY A 163 4.99 10.63 -2.46
N SER A 164 4.41 9.96 -1.49
CA SER A 164 3.81 10.59 -0.31
C SER A 164 4.85 11.31 0.58
N ILE A 165 6.03 10.72 0.79
CA ILE A 165 7.13 11.34 1.52
C ILE A 165 7.63 12.60 0.81
N VAL A 166 7.83 12.54 -0.51
CA VAL A 166 8.24 13.69 -1.33
C VAL A 166 7.19 14.80 -1.24
N ALA A 167 5.91 14.46 -1.40
CA ALA A 167 4.83 15.43 -1.30
C ALA A 167 4.79 16.11 0.08
N ARG A 168 5.00 15.36 1.17
CA ARG A 168 5.09 15.90 2.52
C ARG A 168 6.27 16.87 2.68
N ALA A 169 7.46 16.47 2.26
CA ALA A 169 8.68 17.27 2.40
C ALA A 169 8.60 18.62 1.67
N LEU A 170 7.88 18.64 0.56
CA LEU A 170 7.67 19.83 -0.27
C LEU A 170 6.43 20.66 0.11
N LYS A 171 5.59 20.15 1.03
CA LYS A 171 4.26 20.70 1.30
C LYS A 171 3.48 20.91 0.00
N ALA A 172 3.43 19.85 -0.82
CA ALA A 172 2.83 19.90 -2.15
C ALA A 172 1.34 20.28 -2.10
N ASP A 173 0.86 20.96 -3.14
CA ASP A 173 -0.57 21.28 -3.28
C ASP A 173 -1.41 20.01 -3.46
N VAL A 174 -0.84 18.99 -4.12
CA VAL A 174 -1.49 17.69 -4.39
C VAL A 174 -0.44 16.60 -4.62
N TYR A 175 -0.73 15.40 -4.14
CA TYR A 175 -0.01 14.18 -4.53
C TYR A 175 -0.83 13.42 -5.57
N GLU A 176 -0.38 13.39 -6.81
CA GLU A 176 -1.01 12.57 -7.85
C GLU A 176 -0.40 11.16 -7.85
N ASN A 177 -1.22 10.15 -7.62
CA ASN A 177 -0.84 8.74 -7.73
C ASN A 177 -1.38 8.18 -9.05
N TRP A 178 -0.47 7.94 -9.98
CA TRP A 178 -0.77 7.45 -11.32
C TRP A 178 -0.68 5.93 -11.37
N THR A 179 -1.81 5.29 -11.67
CA THR A 179 -1.99 3.83 -11.71
C THR A 179 -2.71 3.39 -12.99
N ASP A 180 -3.20 2.17 -13.07
CA ASP A 180 -3.93 1.61 -14.21
C ASP A 180 -5.46 1.71 -14.08
N VAL A 181 -5.96 2.36 -13.03
CA VAL A 181 -7.40 2.58 -12.79
C VAL A 181 -7.71 4.07 -12.61
N SER A 182 -8.92 4.48 -13.00
CA SER A 182 -9.39 5.88 -12.95
C SER A 182 -9.94 6.29 -11.58
N GLY A 183 -9.33 5.81 -10.50
CA GLY A 183 -9.76 6.11 -9.13
C GLY A 183 -10.62 5.01 -8.53
N PHE A 184 -11.42 5.36 -7.50
CA PHE A 184 -12.31 4.45 -6.81
C PHE A 184 -13.69 4.43 -7.45
N LEU A 185 -14.31 3.26 -7.41
CA LEU A 185 -15.69 3.04 -7.84
C LEU A 185 -16.58 2.77 -6.61
N VAL A 186 -17.85 3.13 -6.71
CA VAL A 186 -18.83 2.93 -5.62
C VAL A 186 -19.04 1.45 -5.24
N ALA A 187 -18.70 0.52 -6.15
CA ALA A 187 -18.77 -0.93 -5.93
C ALA A 187 -17.72 -1.62 -6.81
N ASP A 188 -17.43 -2.88 -6.50
CA ASP A 188 -16.51 -3.71 -7.28
C ASP A 188 -17.06 -3.98 -8.69
N PRO A 189 -16.37 -3.59 -9.78
CA PRO A 189 -16.84 -3.80 -11.14
C PRO A 189 -16.94 -5.27 -11.56
N ARG A 190 -16.34 -6.19 -10.79
CA ARG A 190 -16.47 -7.64 -11.00
C ARG A 190 -17.81 -8.19 -10.49
N ILE A 191 -18.52 -7.43 -9.67
CA ILE A 191 -19.78 -7.81 -9.02
C ILE A 191 -20.94 -6.96 -9.55
N VAL A 192 -20.71 -5.66 -9.71
CA VAL A 192 -21.73 -4.69 -10.15
C VAL A 192 -21.34 -4.17 -11.52
N GLU A 193 -22.25 -4.28 -12.46
CA GLU A 193 -22.04 -3.77 -13.82
C GLU A 193 -22.08 -2.23 -13.85
N ASN A 194 -21.07 -1.62 -14.46
CA ASN A 194 -20.93 -0.17 -14.63
C ASN A 194 -21.09 0.66 -13.34
N PRO A 195 -20.34 0.37 -12.27
CA PRO A 195 -20.41 1.14 -11.04
C PRO A 195 -19.93 2.59 -11.28
N LYS A 196 -20.59 3.55 -10.60
CA LYS A 196 -20.22 4.96 -10.73
C LYS A 196 -18.84 5.24 -10.13
N PRO A 197 -18.05 6.17 -10.72
CA PRO A 197 -16.80 6.63 -10.11
C PRO A 197 -17.06 7.51 -8.89
N ILE A 198 -16.20 7.41 -7.90
CA ILE A 198 -16.19 8.28 -6.72
C ILE A 198 -15.30 9.50 -7.05
N ALA A 199 -15.88 10.69 -7.14
CA ALA A 199 -15.11 11.90 -7.44
C ALA A 199 -14.26 12.37 -6.24
N ILE A 200 -14.83 12.36 -5.03
CA ILE A 200 -14.17 12.81 -3.79
C ILE A 200 -14.50 11.83 -2.67
N ILE A 201 -13.46 11.41 -1.94
CA ILE A 201 -13.57 10.54 -0.77
C ILE A 201 -12.72 11.09 0.36
N THR A 202 -13.15 10.94 1.60
CA THR A 202 -12.32 11.27 2.76
C THR A 202 -11.39 10.12 3.12
N TYR A 203 -10.26 10.42 3.80
CA TYR A 203 -9.37 9.38 4.31
C TYR A 203 -10.07 8.35 5.20
N LYS A 204 -11.08 8.80 5.97
CA LYS A 204 -11.87 7.91 6.83
C LYS A 204 -12.71 6.93 6.00
N GLU A 205 -13.46 7.43 5.01
CA GLU A 205 -14.26 6.61 4.11
C GLU A 205 -13.38 5.63 3.31
N LEU A 206 -12.24 6.13 2.80
CA LEU A 206 -11.26 5.30 2.08
C LEU A 206 -10.76 4.14 2.94
N ARG A 207 -10.44 4.40 4.21
CA ARG A 207 -9.95 3.36 5.13
C ARG A 207 -10.98 2.25 5.34
N GLU A 208 -12.25 2.61 5.52
CA GLU A 208 -13.35 1.64 5.65
C GLU A 208 -13.50 0.77 4.39
N LEU A 209 -13.49 1.40 3.21
CA LEU A 209 -13.59 0.66 1.94
C LEU A 209 -12.36 -0.24 1.70
N SER A 210 -11.16 0.27 1.98
CA SER A 210 -9.91 -0.48 1.78
C SER A 210 -9.82 -1.69 2.70
N TYR A 211 -10.29 -1.58 3.93
CA TYR A 211 -10.33 -2.69 4.89
C TYR A 211 -11.21 -3.84 4.39
N MET A 212 -12.29 -3.52 3.70
CA MET A 212 -13.19 -4.48 3.06
C MET A 212 -12.76 -4.91 1.66
N GLY A 213 -11.52 -4.61 1.24
CA GLY A 213 -10.92 -5.12 0.01
C GLY A 213 -10.96 -4.20 -1.21
N ALA A 214 -11.55 -3.01 -1.11
CA ALA A 214 -11.49 -1.99 -2.17
C ALA A 214 -10.17 -1.22 -2.11
N SER A 215 -9.02 -1.89 -2.31
CA SER A 215 -7.69 -1.28 -2.18
C SER A 215 -7.15 -0.88 -3.55
N VAL A 216 -6.92 0.41 -3.75
CA VAL A 216 -6.19 0.98 -4.89
C VAL A 216 -4.82 1.50 -4.44
N LEU A 217 -4.74 2.05 -3.22
CA LEU A 217 -3.53 2.63 -2.64
C LEU A 217 -3.22 1.96 -1.30
N HIS A 218 -1.94 1.65 -1.06
CA HIS A 218 -1.50 1.06 0.20
C HIS A 218 -1.61 2.08 1.36
N GLU A 219 -2.10 1.64 2.52
CA GLU A 219 -2.32 2.52 3.68
C GLU A 219 -1.06 3.29 4.10
N SER A 220 0.12 2.66 4.02
CA SER A 220 1.40 3.31 4.33
C SER A 220 1.71 4.53 3.47
N ALA A 221 1.17 4.60 2.24
CA ALA A 221 1.35 5.74 1.36
C ALA A 221 0.44 6.93 1.71
N ILE A 222 -0.60 6.70 2.48
CA ILE A 222 -1.54 7.74 2.89
C ILE A 222 -1.01 8.53 4.09
N PHE A 223 -0.34 7.86 5.00
CA PHE A 223 0.03 8.42 6.30
C PHE A 223 0.89 9.70 6.23
N PRO A 224 1.96 9.80 5.42
CA PRO A 224 2.79 11.01 5.37
C PRO A 224 2.03 12.26 4.90
N VAL A 225 1.22 12.15 3.84
CA VAL A 225 0.45 13.27 3.28
C VAL A 225 -0.75 13.65 4.11
N ARG A 226 -1.39 12.68 4.75
CA ARG A 226 -2.53 12.93 5.64
C ARG A 226 -2.14 13.83 6.83
N LYS A 227 -0.97 13.60 7.41
CA LYS A 227 -0.46 14.41 8.55
C LYS A 227 -0.38 15.90 8.20
N GLU A 228 -0.11 16.22 6.94
CA GLU A 228 0.02 17.61 6.44
C GLU A 228 -1.25 18.11 5.74
N GLY A 229 -2.30 17.31 5.66
CA GLY A 229 -3.55 17.66 4.98
C GLY A 229 -3.43 17.77 3.46
N ILE A 230 -2.40 17.18 2.86
CA ILE A 230 -2.17 17.20 1.41
C ILE A 230 -3.14 16.24 0.72
N PRO A 231 -3.96 16.69 -0.23
CA PRO A 231 -4.87 15.79 -0.94
C PRO A 231 -4.12 14.83 -1.86
N ILE A 232 -4.68 13.61 -2.04
CA ILE A 232 -4.19 12.63 -3.01
C ILE A 232 -5.17 12.57 -4.17
N ASN A 233 -4.68 12.59 -5.41
CA ASN A 233 -5.50 12.33 -6.59
C ASN A 233 -5.07 11.01 -7.26
N ILE A 234 -5.95 10.04 -7.29
CA ILE A 234 -5.72 8.78 -8.02
C ILE A 234 -6.04 8.99 -9.50
N ARG A 235 -5.06 8.82 -10.37
CA ARG A 235 -5.16 9.07 -11.80
C ARG A 235 -4.80 7.82 -12.62
N ASN A 236 -5.39 7.71 -13.81
CA ASN A 236 -5.14 6.60 -14.72
C ASN A 236 -4.12 6.97 -15.79
N THR A 237 -3.01 6.23 -15.85
CA THR A 237 -1.97 6.41 -16.91
C THR A 237 -2.48 6.08 -18.29
N ASN A 238 -3.47 5.18 -18.41
CA ASN A 238 -4.06 4.74 -19.67
C ASN A 238 -5.24 5.62 -20.12
N ALA A 239 -5.76 6.48 -19.22
CA ALA A 239 -6.85 7.42 -19.47
C ALA A 239 -6.57 8.75 -18.72
N PRO A 240 -5.55 9.52 -19.15
CA PRO A 240 -5.09 10.72 -18.44
C PRO A 240 -6.13 11.85 -18.40
N GLU A 241 -7.14 11.81 -19.25
CA GLU A 241 -8.26 12.76 -19.27
C GLU A 241 -9.23 12.55 -18.10
N ASP A 242 -9.27 11.33 -17.54
CA ASP A 242 -10.13 11.03 -16.42
C ASP A 242 -9.69 11.83 -15.20
N LYS A 243 -10.65 12.47 -14.52
CA LYS A 243 -10.35 13.26 -13.31
C LYS A 243 -9.88 12.44 -12.14
N GLY A 244 -10.20 11.14 -12.14
CA GLY A 244 -9.86 10.21 -11.07
C GLY A 244 -10.63 10.48 -9.77
N THR A 245 -10.11 10.00 -8.66
CA THR A 245 -10.67 10.22 -7.32
C THR A 245 -9.77 11.10 -6.49
N MET A 246 -10.33 12.16 -5.90
CA MET A 246 -9.64 13.02 -4.93
C MET A 246 -9.86 12.49 -3.51
N ILE A 247 -8.78 12.22 -2.79
CA ILE A 247 -8.80 11.80 -1.37
C ILE A 247 -8.41 13.00 -0.53
N VAL A 248 -9.25 13.36 0.45
CA VAL A 248 -9.10 14.57 1.28
C VAL A 248 -9.32 14.26 2.75
N GLU A 249 -8.82 15.12 3.66
CA GLU A 249 -9.07 14.96 5.10
C GLU A 249 -10.54 15.23 5.43
N THR A 250 -11.04 16.36 4.93
CA THR A 250 -12.44 16.77 5.10
C THR A 250 -12.95 17.41 3.81
N THR A 251 -14.26 17.41 3.62
CA THR A 251 -14.89 18.11 2.50
C THR A 251 -16.20 18.73 2.95
N CYS A 252 -16.44 19.95 2.51
CA CYS A 252 -17.72 20.65 2.65
C CYS A 252 -18.69 20.28 1.53
N SER A 253 -18.26 19.50 0.53
CA SER A 253 -19.14 19.04 -0.54
C SER A 253 -20.22 18.14 0.04
N ILE A 254 -21.48 18.51 -0.15
CA ILE A 254 -22.62 17.64 0.12
C ILE A 254 -22.52 16.50 -0.89
N PRO A 255 -22.43 15.22 -0.46
CA PRO A 255 -22.38 14.12 -1.40
C PRO A 255 -23.69 14.07 -2.20
N GLU A 256 -23.61 13.83 -3.51
CA GLU A 256 -24.79 13.60 -4.35
C GLU A 256 -25.57 12.34 -3.89
N CYS A 257 -24.88 11.40 -3.23
CA CYS A 257 -25.46 10.19 -2.66
C CYS A 257 -25.02 10.06 -1.20
N ILE A 258 -25.93 9.57 -0.36
CA ILE A 258 -25.66 9.26 1.06
C ILE A 258 -24.57 8.20 1.18
N ILE A 259 -24.54 7.25 0.24
CA ILE A 259 -23.58 6.14 0.17
C ILE A 259 -22.41 6.58 -0.70
N THR A 260 -21.21 6.58 -0.13
CA THR A 260 -19.96 6.84 -0.86
C THR A 260 -19.48 5.59 -1.59
N GLY A 261 -19.60 4.41 -0.96
CA GLY A 261 -19.21 3.16 -1.57
C GLY A 261 -19.69 1.93 -0.80
N ILE A 262 -19.68 0.80 -1.48
CA ILE A 262 -20.01 -0.51 -0.95
C ILE A 262 -18.84 -1.45 -1.27
N ALA A 263 -18.29 -2.09 -0.24
CA ALA A 263 -17.25 -3.09 -0.38
C ALA A 263 -17.63 -4.37 0.37
N GLY A 264 -17.13 -5.52 -0.07
CA GLY A 264 -17.42 -6.78 0.58
C GLY A 264 -16.25 -7.76 0.51
N LYS A 265 -16.10 -8.54 1.56
CA LYS A 265 -15.04 -9.55 1.71
C LYS A 265 -15.69 -10.86 2.19
N LYS A 266 -15.31 -11.96 1.56
CA LYS A 266 -15.78 -13.34 1.90
C LYS A 266 -14.79 -13.99 2.87
N GLY A 267 -15.19 -15.13 3.44
CA GLY A 267 -14.32 -16.00 4.24
C GLY A 267 -14.39 -15.69 5.73
N PHE A 268 -15.59 -15.41 6.23
CA PHE A 268 -15.82 -15.20 7.65
C PHE A 268 -16.68 -16.31 8.26
N VAL A 269 -16.53 -16.46 9.58
CA VAL A 269 -17.38 -17.29 10.43
C VAL A 269 -17.87 -16.42 11.58
N ALA A 270 -19.16 -16.54 11.88
CA ALA A 270 -19.78 -15.95 13.06
C ALA A 270 -19.89 -16.99 14.17
N ILE A 271 -19.44 -16.65 15.34
CA ILE A 271 -19.56 -17.43 16.57
C ILE A 271 -20.63 -16.74 17.42
N ASN A 272 -21.86 -17.27 17.41
CA ASN A 272 -22.99 -16.76 18.16
C ASN A 272 -23.01 -17.40 19.54
N ILE A 273 -22.91 -16.58 20.57
CA ILE A 273 -22.84 -17.00 21.98
C ILE A 273 -24.10 -16.49 22.67
N ASP A 274 -24.97 -17.42 23.11
CA ASP A 274 -26.17 -17.11 23.87
C ASP A 274 -25.95 -17.38 25.35
N LYS A 275 -26.38 -16.47 26.18
CA LYS A 275 -26.33 -16.61 27.62
C LYS A 275 -27.40 -15.75 28.30
N ASP A 276 -28.32 -16.40 28.99
CA ASP A 276 -29.31 -15.72 29.81
C ASP A 276 -28.65 -14.78 30.84
N MET A 277 -29.19 -13.58 30.98
CA MET A 277 -28.66 -12.53 31.85
C MET A 277 -27.22 -12.08 31.56
N MET A 278 -26.75 -12.25 30.33
CA MET A 278 -25.40 -11.86 29.90
C MET A 278 -25.07 -10.40 30.21
N ASN A 279 -26.04 -9.51 30.07
CA ASN A 279 -25.91 -8.08 30.34
C ASN A 279 -25.63 -7.76 31.85
N SER A 280 -25.96 -8.67 32.74
CA SER A 280 -25.71 -8.55 34.18
C SER A 280 -24.34 -9.08 34.59
N GLU A 281 -23.64 -9.81 33.72
CA GLU A 281 -22.33 -10.38 34.00
C GLU A 281 -21.20 -9.41 33.68
N ILE A 282 -20.63 -8.80 34.72
CA ILE A 282 -19.51 -7.86 34.56
C ILE A 282 -18.31 -8.56 33.91
N GLY A 283 -17.82 -8.00 32.81
CA GLY A 283 -16.62 -8.47 32.11
C GLY A 283 -16.87 -9.67 31.20
N PHE A 284 -18.12 -10.01 30.88
CA PHE A 284 -18.43 -11.09 29.93
C PHE A 284 -17.67 -10.94 28.60
N GLY A 285 -17.83 -9.81 27.89
CA GLY A 285 -17.14 -9.55 26.64
C GLY A 285 -15.61 -9.63 26.73
N ARG A 286 -15.02 -9.16 27.85
CA ARG A 286 -13.58 -9.30 28.08
C ARG A 286 -13.14 -10.76 28.15
N LYS A 287 -13.91 -11.61 28.85
CA LYS A 287 -13.60 -13.04 28.96
C LYS A 287 -13.71 -13.74 27.60
N VAL A 288 -14.73 -13.38 26.80
CA VAL A 288 -14.89 -13.88 25.43
C VAL A 288 -13.68 -13.48 24.57
N LEU A 289 -13.35 -12.20 24.53
CA LEU A 289 -12.22 -11.71 23.72
C LEU A 289 -10.87 -12.25 24.17
N GLN A 290 -10.69 -12.53 25.47
CA GLN A 290 -9.48 -13.15 25.99
C GLN A 290 -9.24 -14.53 25.38
N VAL A 291 -10.30 -15.32 25.14
CA VAL A 291 -10.16 -16.62 24.48
C VAL A 291 -9.64 -16.48 23.06
N PHE A 292 -10.12 -15.49 22.30
CA PHE A 292 -9.62 -15.24 20.95
C PHE A 292 -8.18 -14.73 20.96
N GLU A 293 -7.83 -13.83 21.86
CA GLU A 293 -6.46 -13.32 22.06
C GLU A 293 -5.48 -14.46 22.38
N ASP A 294 -5.81 -15.33 23.34
CA ASP A 294 -4.98 -16.46 23.76
C ASP A 294 -4.76 -17.48 22.64
N ASN A 295 -5.65 -17.50 21.66
CA ASN A 295 -5.54 -18.34 20.46
C ASN A 295 -4.96 -17.60 19.25
N GLY A 296 -4.57 -16.32 19.39
CA GLY A 296 -4.02 -15.53 18.30
C GLY A 296 -5.00 -15.36 17.13
N ILE A 297 -6.27 -15.11 17.44
CA ILE A 297 -7.34 -14.87 16.47
C ILE A 297 -7.82 -13.42 16.62
N SER A 298 -7.77 -12.66 15.51
CA SER A 298 -8.31 -11.31 15.45
C SER A 298 -9.80 -11.34 15.15
N PHE A 299 -10.59 -10.47 15.80
CA PHE A 299 -11.99 -10.31 15.45
C PHE A 299 -12.18 -9.13 14.50
N GLU A 300 -13.15 -9.26 13.60
CA GLU A 300 -13.52 -8.24 12.62
C GLU A 300 -14.71 -7.39 13.12
N HIS A 301 -15.69 -8.05 13.72
CA HIS A 301 -16.87 -7.38 14.23
C HIS A 301 -17.45 -8.16 15.43
N MET A 302 -18.05 -7.43 16.35
CA MET A 302 -18.58 -8.03 17.57
C MET A 302 -19.91 -7.37 17.97
N PRO A 303 -21.00 -7.67 17.28
CA PRO A 303 -22.32 -7.22 17.69
C PRO A 303 -22.74 -7.93 19.00
N SER A 304 -23.36 -7.19 19.90
CA SER A 304 -23.87 -7.71 21.16
C SER A 304 -25.30 -7.23 21.43
N GLY A 305 -26.14 -8.14 21.88
CA GLY A 305 -27.47 -7.89 22.39
C GLY A 305 -27.54 -7.89 23.92
N ILE A 306 -28.72 -8.18 24.47
CA ILE A 306 -28.91 -8.30 25.93
C ILE A 306 -28.39 -9.65 26.43
N ASP A 307 -28.76 -10.73 25.74
CA ASP A 307 -28.44 -12.12 26.10
C ASP A 307 -27.62 -12.83 25.02
N THR A 308 -27.13 -12.09 24.01
CA THR A 308 -26.38 -12.65 22.88
C THR A 308 -25.15 -11.83 22.57
N MET A 309 -24.08 -12.49 22.17
CA MET A 309 -22.88 -11.87 21.62
C MET A 309 -22.38 -12.68 20.42
N THR A 310 -22.16 -12.02 19.29
CA THR A 310 -21.56 -12.64 18.12
C THR A 310 -20.12 -12.14 17.96
N VAL A 311 -19.17 -13.05 17.75
CA VAL A 311 -17.81 -12.69 17.33
C VAL A 311 -17.59 -13.16 15.91
N ILE A 312 -17.26 -12.24 15.02
CA ILE A 312 -16.97 -12.53 13.61
C ILE A 312 -15.48 -12.50 13.39
N VAL A 313 -14.94 -13.60 12.87
CA VAL A 313 -13.50 -13.78 12.65
C VAL A 313 -13.23 -14.32 11.23
N HIS A 314 -12.00 -14.22 10.78
CA HIS A 314 -11.56 -14.87 9.55
C HIS A 314 -11.66 -16.39 9.69
N GLN A 315 -12.31 -17.03 8.72
CA GLN A 315 -12.52 -18.48 8.73
C GLN A 315 -11.21 -19.26 8.70
N ASP A 316 -10.22 -18.80 7.91
CA ASP A 316 -8.92 -19.45 7.80
C ASP A 316 -8.11 -19.44 9.10
N GLU A 317 -8.28 -18.40 9.96
CA GLU A 317 -7.63 -18.31 11.27
C GLU A 317 -8.31 -19.19 12.32
N PHE A 318 -9.59 -19.48 12.12
CA PHE A 318 -10.44 -20.16 13.09
C PHE A 318 -10.52 -21.67 12.90
N VAL A 319 -10.63 -22.17 11.67
CA VAL A 319 -10.94 -23.57 11.36
C VAL A 319 -10.04 -24.59 12.07
N GLU A 320 -8.74 -24.35 12.08
CA GLU A 320 -7.80 -25.27 12.75
C GLU A 320 -7.90 -25.22 14.29
N LYS A 321 -8.47 -24.16 14.83
CA LYS A 321 -8.56 -23.88 16.29
C LYS A 321 -9.98 -24.01 16.83
N GLU A 322 -10.96 -24.30 15.99
CA GLU A 322 -12.39 -24.29 16.30
C GLU A 322 -12.72 -25.03 17.59
N GLN A 323 -12.38 -26.31 17.67
CA GLN A 323 -12.73 -27.14 18.86
C GLN A 323 -12.10 -26.62 20.14
N LYS A 324 -10.86 -26.13 20.04
CA LYS A 324 -10.16 -25.56 21.20
C LYS A 324 -10.84 -24.28 21.69
N VAL A 325 -11.13 -23.36 20.77
CA VAL A 325 -11.78 -22.07 21.07
C VAL A 325 -13.16 -22.29 21.67
N LEU A 326 -13.97 -23.19 21.11
CA LEU A 326 -15.31 -23.51 21.65
C LEU A 326 -15.23 -24.09 23.06
N ALA A 327 -14.29 -25.00 23.32
CA ALA A 327 -14.09 -25.57 24.65
C ALA A 327 -13.61 -24.51 25.68
N GLU A 328 -12.80 -23.55 25.25
CA GLU A 328 -12.33 -22.46 26.11
C GLU A 328 -13.44 -21.43 26.36
N LEU A 329 -14.28 -21.12 25.39
CA LEU A 329 -15.46 -20.26 25.56
C LEU A 329 -16.43 -20.88 26.58
N HIS A 330 -16.73 -22.18 26.46
CA HIS A 330 -17.58 -22.88 27.44
C HIS A 330 -17.01 -22.77 28.86
N ARG A 331 -15.70 -22.91 29.04
CA ARG A 331 -15.04 -22.79 30.34
C ARG A 331 -15.02 -21.34 30.88
N ALA A 332 -14.82 -20.36 30.00
CA ALA A 332 -14.63 -18.97 30.36
C ALA A 332 -15.93 -18.26 30.78
N VAL A 333 -17.03 -18.55 30.03
CA VAL A 333 -18.29 -17.80 30.18
C VAL A 333 -19.52 -18.67 30.43
N ASN A 334 -19.39 -20.01 30.37
CA ASN A 334 -20.48 -20.97 30.57
C ASN A 334 -21.77 -20.54 29.82
N PRO A 335 -21.75 -20.50 28.48
CA PRO A 335 -22.89 -20.07 27.68
C PRO A 335 -23.98 -21.13 27.67
N ASP A 336 -25.22 -20.72 27.39
CA ASP A 336 -26.35 -21.66 27.21
C ASP A 336 -26.24 -22.38 25.86
N SER A 337 -25.81 -21.65 24.82
CA SER A 337 -25.48 -22.24 23.52
C SER A 337 -24.37 -21.48 22.81
N ILE A 338 -23.66 -22.18 21.90
CA ILE A 338 -22.75 -21.57 20.91
C ILE A 338 -23.13 -22.15 19.56
N GLU A 339 -23.47 -21.27 18.60
CA GLU A 339 -23.75 -21.63 17.21
C GLU A 339 -22.71 -21.04 16.28
N LEU A 340 -22.36 -21.78 15.23
CA LEU A 340 -21.42 -21.36 14.20
C LEU A 340 -22.11 -21.17 12.87
N GLU A 341 -21.89 -20.00 12.25
CA GLU A 341 -22.29 -19.74 10.87
C GLU A 341 -21.05 -19.50 10.02
N SER A 342 -20.74 -20.46 9.13
CA SER A 342 -19.53 -20.41 8.27
C SER A 342 -19.86 -19.87 6.88
N ASN A 343 -18.80 -19.58 6.10
CA ASN A 343 -18.88 -19.09 4.72
C ASN A 343 -19.64 -17.75 4.58
N LEU A 344 -19.52 -16.90 5.55
CA LEU A 344 -20.13 -15.57 5.53
C LEU A 344 -19.32 -14.58 4.70
N ALA A 345 -20.01 -13.53 4.26
CA ALA A 345 -19.39 -12.33 3.70
C ALA A 345 -19.76 -11.12 4.55
N LEU A 346 -18.78 -10.29 4.85
CA LEU A 346 -19.02 -8.97 5.43
C LEU A 346 -19.20 -7.97 4.31
N ILE A 347 -20.24 -7.15 4.39
CA ILE A 347 -20.51 -6.06 3.45
C ILE A 347 -20.51 -4.76 4.23
N ALA A 348 -19.61 -3.85 3.86
CA ALA A 348 -19.56 -2.50 4.40
C ALA A 348 -20.26 -1.53 3.45
N VAL A 349 -21.23 -0.79 3.97
CA VAL A 349 -21.86 0.36 3.31
C VAL A 349 -21.27 1.61 3.94
N VAL A 350 -20.48 2.35 3.17
CA VAL A 350 -19.73 3.50 3.66
C VAL A 350 -20.33 4.80 3.14
N GLY A 351 -20.49 5.78 4.03
CA GLY A 351 -20.98 7.11 3.68
C GLY A 351 -20.87 8.07 4.87
N ARG A 352 -20.74 9.36 4.59
CA ARG A 352 -20.50 10.41 5.60
C ARG A 352 -21.65 10.61 6.57
N GLU A 353 -22.87 10.41 6.09
CA GLU A 353 -24.09 10.63 6.85
C GLU A 353 -24.67 9.34 7.47
N ILE A 354 -24.06 8.19 7.17
CA ILE A 354 -24.50 6.93 7.75
C ILE A 354 -24.18 6.91 9.24
N GLY A 355 -25.20 6.63 10.07
CA GLY A 355 -25.08 6.59 11.54
C GLY A 355 -25.15 7.94 12.25
N ARG A 356 -25.35 9.05 11.53
CA ARG A 356 -25.68 10.33 12.15
C ARG A 356 -27.20 10.41 12.35
N ALA A 357 -27.62 10.54 13.61
CA ALA A 357 -28.99 10.91 13.91
C ALA A 357 -29.20 12.37 13.48
N HIS A 358 -30.12 12.59 12.56
CA HIS A 358 -30.63 13.95 12.33
C HIS A 358 -31.60 14.27 13.49
N VAL A 359 -31.18 15.16 14.35
CA VAL A 359 -32.02 15.73 15.40
C VAL A 359 -32.70 16.98 14.84
#